data_fd6db4af469b817599cbc4215b019133
#
_entry.id   fd6db4af469b817599cbc4215b019133
#
_cell.length_a   1.000
_cell.length_b   1.000
_cell.length_c   1.000
_cell.angle_alpha   90.00
_cell.angle_beta   90.00
_cell.angle_gamma   90.00
#
_symmetry.space_group_name_H-M   'P 1'
#
loop_
_entity.id
_entity.type
_entity.pdbx_description
1 polymer ?
#
loop_
_entity_poly.entity_id
_entity_poly.type
_entity_poly.pdbx_seq_one_letter_code
_entity_poly.pdbx_strand_id
1 'polypeptide(L)'
;MPPPIDHACLHLHVLPDTFFVSKFQPNETVPRSIFNLLVKDSRFLSLTRTPEETSIVGQWHDEIPSGFQGDAVWRCIKLQGPMEFSLVGVLAQLATPLKEAKIGIFVVSTWNTDYLLVNEGDLELAVKTLKADRWTFASTVM
;
A
#
# COMPACT_ATOMS: atom_id res chain seq x y z
N MET A 1 -17.88 -16.31 8.19
CA MET A 1 -16.65 -17.06 8.12
C MET A 1 -15.67 -16.35 7.18
N PRO A 2 -14.44 -16.13 7.59
CA PRO A 2 -13.48 -15.49 6.70
C PRO A 2 -13.18 -16.39 5.50
N PRO A 3 -12.89 -15.82 4.33
CA PRO A 3 -12.54 -16.61 3.16
C PRO A 3 -11.20 -17.33 3.39
N PRO A 4 -10.97 -18.45 2.71
CA PRO A 4 -9.69 -19.13 2.81
C PRO A 4 -8.57 -18.25 2.22
N ILE A 5 -7.51 -18.08 2.98
CA ILE A 5 -6.41 -17.18 2.60
C ILE A 5 -5.51 -17.74 1.48
N ASP A 6 -5.74 -18.97 1.07
CA ASP A 6 -5.05 -19.56 -0.07
C ASP A 6 -5.79 -19.31 -1.40
N HIS A 7 -6.95 -18.67 -1.35
CA HIS A 7 -7.67 -18.31 -2.57
C HIS A 7 -6.84 -17.33 -3.40
N ALA A 8 -6.83 -17.51 -4.72
CA ALA A 8 -5.97 -16.73 -5.61
C ALA A 8 -6.16 -15.21 -5.46
N CYS A 9 -7.38 -14.74 -5.22
CA CYS A 9 -7.64 -13.30 -5.07
C CYS A 9 -7.01 -12.72 -3.80
N LEU A 10 -6.61 -13.57 -2.86
CA LEU A 10 -5.98 -13.17 -1.60
C LEU A 10 -4.47 -13.40 -1.59
N HIS A 11 -3.89 -13.82 -2.72
CA HIS A 11 -2.44 -13.92 -2.81
C HIS A 11 -1.81 -12.54 -2.67
N LEU A 12 -0.66 -12.49 -2.03
CA LEU A 12 0.05 -11.26 -1.76
C LEU A 12 1.18 -11.04 -2.76
N HIS A 13 1.41 -9.78 -3.11
CA HIS A 13 2.50 -9.37 -3.97
C HIS A 13 3.29 -8.27 -3.28
N VAL A 14 4.60 -8.41 -3.24
CA VAL A 14 5.47 -7.30 -2.84
C VAL A 14 5.73 -6.48 -4.09
N LEU A 15 5.26 -5.24 -4.09
CA LEU A 15 5.48 -4.35 -5.23
C LEU A 15 6.93 -3.85 -5.23
N PRO A 16 7.49 -3.60 -6.43
CA PRO A 16 8.84 -3.05 -6.52
C PRO A 16 8.89 -1.61 -6.00
N ASP A 17 10.10 -1.17 -5.69
CA ASP A 17 10.38 0.19 -5.28
C ASP A 17 9.84 0.55 -3.89
N THR A 18 10.32 1.65 -3.36
CA THR A 18 9.77 2.23 -2.16
C THR A 18 8.52 3.04 -2.49
N PHE A 19 7.73 3.31 -1.47
CA PHE A 19 6.54 4.15 -1.57
C PHE A 19 6.71 5.32 -0.61
N PHE A 20 6.16 6.46 -0.99
CA PHE A 20 6.14 7.62 -0.10
C PHE A 20 4.72 7.85 0.40
N VAL A 21 4.62 8.32 1.64
CA VAL A 21 3.36 8.77 2.25
C VAL A 21 3.62 10.19 2.71
N SER A 22 2.92 11.14 2.16
CA SER A 22 3.17 12.55 2.40
C SER A 22 1.87 13.29 2.68
N LYS A 23 1.99 14.41 3.40
CA LYS A 23 0.84 15.20 3.78
C LYS A 23 1.08 16.68 3.47
N PHE A 24 0.04 17.33 2.97
CA PHE A 24 0.03 18.78 2.78
C PHE A 24 -1.09 19.39 3.61
N GLN A 25 -0.78 20.49 4.26
CA GLN A 25 -1.81 21.26 4.98
C GLN A 25 -2.80 21.86 3.98
N PRO A 26 -4.03 22.24 4.42
CA PRO A 26 -5.04 22.75 3.50
C PRO A 26 -4.59 24.00 2.72
N ASN A 27 -3.68 24.80 3.30
CA ASN A 27 -3.19 26.02 2.68
C ASN A 27 -1.87 25.83 1.90
N GLU A 28 -1.33 24.62 1.88
CA GLU A 28 -0.12 24.34 1.12
C GLU A 28 -0.47 23.90 -0.29
N THR A 29 0.41 24.22 -1.24
CA THR A 29 0.20 23.88 -2.65
C THR A 29 0.86 22.55 -2.96
N VAL A 30 0.07 21.61 -3.49
CA VAL A 30 0.60 20.34 -4.01
C VAL A 30 1.26 20.62 -5.35
N PRO A 31 2.49 20.14 -5.60
CA PRO A 31 3.15 20.34 -6.89
C PRO A 31 2.29 19.87 -8.06
N ARG A 32 2.20 20.71 -9.09
CA ARG A 32 1.40 20.39 -10.28
C ARG A 32 1.89 19.11 -10.97
N SER A 33 3.18 18.82 -10.90
CA SER A 33 3.75 17.60 -11.48
C SER A 33 3.14 16.33 -10.92
N ILE A 34 2.67 16.35 -9.66
CA ILE A 34 1.97 15.20 -9.08
C ILE A 34 0.65 14.97 -9.81
N PHE A 35 -0.11 16.02 -10.08
CA PHE A 35 -1.37 15.89 -10.82
C PHE A 35 -1.14 15.40 -12.25
N ASN A 36 -0.06 15.86 -12.88
CA ASN A 36 0.27 15.43 -14.24
C ASN A 36 0.55 13.92 -14.28
N LEU A 37 1.16 13.37 -13.24
CA LEU A 37 1.45 11.95 -13.18
C LEU A 37 0.19 11.09 -13.10
N LEU A 38 -0.90 11.61 -12.54
CA LEU A 38 -2.18 10.89 -12.53
C LEU A 38 -2.69 10.62 -13.94
N VAL A 39 -2.34 11.49 -14.89
CA VAL A 39 -2.82 11.39 -16.27
C VAL A 39 -1.88 10.57 -17.15
N LYS A 40 -0.59 10.71 -16.97
CA LYS A 40 0.40 10.17 -17.93
C LYS A 40 1.12 8.92 -17.46
N ASP A 41 1.02 8.56 -16.19
CA ASP A 41 1.75 7.42 -15.64
C ASP A 41 0.77 6.42 -15.01
N SER A 42 1.10 5.14 -15.07
CA SER A 42 0.25 4.08 -14.53
C SER A 42 0.72 3.55 -13.18
N ARG A 43 1.85 4.05 -12.66
CA ARG A 43 2.34 3.61 -11.37
C ARG A 43 1.43 4.11 -10.26
N PHE A 44 1.45 3.40 -9.13
CA PHE A 44 0.56 3.71 -8.02
C PHE A 44 0.68 5.17 -7.57
N LEU A 45 -0.44 5.87 -7.54
CA LEU A 45 -0.52 7.22 -7.02
C LEU A 45 -1.93 7.46 -6.51
N SER A 46 -2.04 7.85 -5.24
CA SER A 46 -3.32 8.11 -4.58
C SER A 46 -3.28 9.47 -3.91
N LEU A 47 -4.31 10.28 -4.17
CA LEU A 47 -4.49 11.55 -3.49
C LEU A 47 -5.84 11.54 -2.80
N THR A 48 -5.85 11.93 -1.55
CA THR A 48 -7.09 12.06 -0.80
C THR A 48 -7.12 13.43 -0.14
N ARG A 49 -8.16 14.20 -0.46
CA ARG A 49 -8.34 15.51 0.16
C ARG A 49 -9.48 15.46 1.16
N THR A 50 -9.18 16.03 2.34
CA THR A 50 -10.17 16.25 3.39
C THR A 50 -10.10 17.72 3.81
N PRO A 51 -11.04 18.21 4.62
CA PRO A 51 -10.92 19.56 5.15
C PRO A 51 -9.65 19.78 5.97
N GLU A 52 -9.01 18.72 6.43
CA GLU A 52 -7.86 18.80 7.32
C GLU A 52 -6.52 18.68 6.61
N GLU A 53 -6.47 18.04 5.42
CA GLU A 53 -5.21 17.74 4.76
C GLU A 53 -5.40 17.25 3.33
N THR A 54 -4.31 17.23 2.58
CA THR A 54 -4.21 16.42 1.37
C THR A 54 -3.17 15.35 1.64
N SER A 55 -3.57 14.08 1.56
CA SER A 55 -2.70 12.94 1.75
C SER A 55 -2.31 12.38 0.39
N ILE A 56 -1.01 12.11 0.18
CA ILE A 56 -0.51 11.59 -1.07
C ILE A 56 0.30 10.33 -0.80
N VAL A 57 -0.05 9.25 -1.49
CA VAL A 57 0.67 7.98 -1.40
C VAL A 57 1.07 7.60 -2.81
N GLY A 58 2.33 7.32 -3.03
CA GLY A 58 2.80 6.99 -4.37
C GLY A 58 4.01 6.07 -4.38
N GLN A 59 4.15 5.36 -5.49
CA GLN A 59 5.33 4.58 -5.77
C GLN A 59 6.45 5.52 -6.19
N TRP A 60 7.62 5.40 -5.54
CA TRP A 60 8.75 6.26 -5.87
C TRP A 60 9.33 5.93 -7.24
N HIS A 61 9.61 6.94 -8.02
CA HIS A 61 10.38 6.84 -9.26
C HIS A 61 10.95 8.21 -9.61
N ASP A 62 11.80 8.25 -10.64
CA ASP A 62 12.56 9.44 -10.95
C ASP A 62 11.73 10.67 -11.35
N GLU A 63 10.51 10.48 -11.79
CA GLU A 63 9.65 11.61 -12.15
C GLU A 63 8.92 12.20 -10.95
N ILE A 64 8.98 11.56 -9.78
CA ILE A 64 8.42 12.12 -8.55
C ILE A 64 9.33 13.28 -8.11
N PRO A 65 8.77 14.43 -7.73
CA PRO A 65 9.59 15.56 -7.25
C PRO A 65 10.47 15.13 -6.08
N SER A 66 11.72 15.59 -6.08
CA SER A 66 12.72 15.20 -5.10
C SER A 66 12.32 15.49 -3.65
N GLY A 67 11.43 16.44 -3.43
CA GLY A 67 10.94 16.77 -2.10
C GLY A 67 10.20 15.61 -1.41
N PHE A 68 9.74 14.64 -2.16
CA PHE A 68 9.06 13.46 -1.61
C PHE A 68 10.01 12.32 -1.25
N GLN A 69 11.29 12.42 -1.61
CA GLN A 69 12.25 11.33 -1.42
C GLN A 69 12.44 10.95 0.04
N GLY A 70 12.45 11.93 0.94
CA GLY A 70 12.59 11.68 2.36
C GLY A 70 11.42 10.90 2.97
N ASP A 71 10.27 10.93 2.31
CA ASP A 71 9.07 10.21 2.75
C ASP A 71 8.97 8.82 2.11
N ALA A 72 9.90 8.49 1.22
CA ALA A 72 9.88 7.22 0.48
C ALA A 72 10.55 6.12 1.30
N VAL A 73 9.96 5.82 2.44
CA VAL A 73 10.49 4.85 3.41
C VAL A 73 9.56 3.66 3.63
N TRP A 74 8.58 3.51 2.75
CA TRP A 74 7.57 2.46 2.83
C TRP A 74 7.75 1.43 1.73
N ARG A 75 7.30 0.21 1.98
CA ARG A 75 7.20 -0.83 0.97
C ARG A 75 5.76 -1.34 0.94
N CYS A 76 5.32 -1.77 -0.21
CA CYS A 76 3.92 -2.11 -0.42
C CYS A 76 3.71 -3.61 -0.62
N ILE A 77 2.74 -4.15 0.12
CA ILE A 77 2.23 -5.51 -0.06
C ILE A 77 0.81 -5.35 -0.59
N LYS A 78 0.58 -5.86 -1.80
CA LYS A 78 -0.72 -5.76 -2.47
C LYS A 78 -1.45 -7.08 -2.40
N LEU A 79 -2.75 -7.05 -2.10
CA LEU A 79 -3.62 -8.20 -2.31
C LEU A 79 -3.91 -8.34 -3.80
N GLN A 80 -3.85 -9.57 -4.32
CA GLN A 80 -4.05 -9.83 -5.75
C GLN A 80 -5.35 -9.23 -6.28
N GLY A 81 -6.45 -9.45 -5.58
CA GLY A 81 -7.75 -9.05 -6.08
C GLY A 81 -8.16 -9.79 -7.35
N PRO A 82 -9.27 -9.40 -7.95
CA PRO A 82 -10.22 -8.42 -7.45
C PRO A 82 -10.91 -8.90 -6.17
N MET A 83 -11.17 -7.97 -5.27
CA MET A 83 -11.87 -8.30 -4.02
C MET A 83 -13.32 -7.86 -4.14
N GLU A 84 -14.21 -8.80 -3.92
CA GLU A 84 -15.63 -8.50 -3.86
C GLU A 84 -15.97 -7.94 -2.47
N PHE A 85 -16.96 -7.06 -2.42
CA PHE A 85 -17.40 -6.48 -1.15
C PHE A 85 -17.92 -7.53 -0.16
N SER A 86 -18.26 -8.71 -0.66
CA SER A 86 -18.65 -9.82 0.19
C SER A 86 -17.49 -10.47 0.94
N LEU A 87 -16.24 -10.15 0.59
CA LEU A 87 -15.06 -10.69 1.28
C LEU A 87 -14.77 -9.88 2.54
N VAL A 88 -15.69 -9.98 3.49
CA VAL A 88 -15.61 -9.23 4.75
C VAL A 88 -14.55 -9.83 5.66
N GLY A 89 -13.85 -8.98 6.37
CA GLY A 89 -12.88 -9.41 7.38
C GLY A 89 -11.50 -9.76 6.86
N VAL A 90 -11.26 -9.68 5.55
CA VAL A 90 -9.96 -9.98 4.95
C VAL A 90 -8.88 -9.06 5.50
N LEU A 91 -9.16 -7.75 5.56
CA LEU A 91 -8.19 -6.79 6.06
C LEU A 91 -7.83 -7.06 7.53
N ALA A 92 -8.82 -7.43 8.35
CA ALA A 92 -8.56 -7.78 9.75
C ALA A 92 -7.67 -9.02 9.85
N GLN A 93 -7.92 -10.03 9.01
CA GLN A 93 -7.07 -11.23 8.98
C GLN A 93 -5.63 -10.92 8.61
N LEU A 94 -5.45 -9.97 7.68
CA LEU A 94 -4.13 -9.57 7.23
C LEU A 94 -3.43 -8.72 8.28
N ALA A 95 -4.15 -7.80 8.90
CA ALA A 95 -3.60 -6.86 9.87
C ALA A 95 -3.26 -7.49 11.23
N THR A 96 -4.03 -8.50 11.67
CA THR A 96 -3.86 -9.09 12.99
C THR A 96 -2.47 -9.67 13.24
N PRO A 97 -1.91 -10.52 12.35
CA PRO A 97 -0.56 -11.04 12.59
C PRO A 97 0.49 -9.94 12.58
N LEU A 98 0.32 -8.92 11.76
CA LEU A 98 1.26 -7.79 11.71
C LEU A 98 1.20 -6.96 13.00
N LYS A 99 -0.01 -6.74 13.51
CA LYS A 99 -0.20 -6.07 14.80
C LYS A 99 0.49 -6.84 15.92
N GLU A 100 0.34 -8.15 15.95
CA GLU A 100 0.96 -8.98 16.97
C GLU A 100 2.48 -8.95 16.87
N ALA A 101 3.02 -8.79 15.68
CA ALA A 101 4.45 -8.62 15.45
C ALA A 101 4.92 -7.18 15.67
N LYS A 102 4.02 -6.28 16.07
CA LYS A 102 4.30 -4.85 16.31
C LYS A 102 4.78 -4.11 15.07
N ILE A 103 4.23 -4.48 13.92
CA ILE A 103 4.52 -3.81 12.65
C ILE A 103 3.42 -2.80 12.37
N GLY A 104 3.80 -1.52 12.25
CA GLY A 104 2.87 -0.47 11.85
C GLY A 104 2.52 -0.58 10.38
N ILE A 105 1.26 -0.31 10.05
CA ILE A 105 0.78 -0.40 8.67
C ILE A 105 0.04 0.88 8.27
N PHE A 106 0.08 1.16 6.97
CA PHE A 106 -0.72 2.21 6.35
C PHE A 106 -1.48 1.55 5.19
N VAL A 107 -2.80 1.64 5.19
CA VAL A 107 -3.62 0.92 4.23
C VAL A 107 -4.26 1.88 3.25
N VAL A 108 -4.18 1.56 1.97
CA VAL A 108 -4.91 2.26 0.92
C VAL A 108 -5.80 1.25 0.23
N SER A 109 -7.10 1.49 0.25
CA SER A 109 -8.07 0.65 -0.42
C SER A 109 -8.54 1.31 -1.71
N THR A 110 -8.60 0.54 -2.77
CA THR A 110 -9.18 0.99 -4.04
C THR A 110 -10.42 0.15 -4.34
N TRP A 111 -11.09 0.46 -5.45
CA TRP A 111 -12.23 -0.34 -5.89
C TRP A 111 -11.88 -1.82 -6.03
N ASN A 112 -10.66 -2.09 -6.51
CA ASN A 112 -10.26 -3.44 -6.88
C ASN A 112 -9.68 -4.25 -5.71
N THR A 113 -8.89 -3.63 -4.85
CA THR A 113 -8.18 -4.37 -3.79
C THR A 113 -7.55 -3.43 -2.77
N ASP A 114 -6.87 -4.03 -1.80
CA ASP A 114 -6.16 -3.31 -0.74
C ASP A 114 -4.65 -3.32 -0.97
N TYR A 115 -4.02 -2.21 -0.63
CA TYR A 115 -2.57 -2.03 -0.64
C TYR A 115 -2.13 -1.73 0.79
N LEU A 116 -1.20 -2.54 1.28
CA LEU A 116 -0.72 -2.46 2.65
C LEU A 116 0.72 -1.98 2.64
N LEU A 117 0.96 -0.82 3.25
CA LEU A 117 2.31 -0.28 3.33
C LEU A 117 2.90 -0.55 4.72
N VAL A 118 4.14 -1.03 4.73
CA VAL A 118 4.93 -1.20 5.94
C VAL A 118 6.22 -0.42 5.78
N ASN A 119 6.82 -0.01 6.89
CA ASN A 119 8.12 0.65 6.84
C ASN A 119 9.12 -0.28 6.14
N GLU A 120 10.01 0.27 5.32
CA GLU A 120 10.94 -0.56 4.55
C GLU A 120 11.82 -1.45 5.43
N GLY A 121 12.15 -1.00 6.64
CA GLY A 121 12.90 -1.80 7.60
C GLY A 121 12.13 -2.99 8.15
N ASP A 122 10.80 -2.98 8.02
CA ASP A 122 9.94 -4.03 8.54
C ASP A 122 9.47 -5.01 7.45
N LEU A 123 9.81 -4.76 6.18
CA LEU A 123 9.28 -5.57 5.08
C LEU A 123 9.63 -7.05 5.25
N GLU A 124 10.87 -7.36 5.54
CA GLU A 124 11.31 -8.75 5.68
C GLU A 124 10.55 -9.46 6.79
N LEU A 125 10.42 -8.81 7.93
CA LEU A 125 9.66 -9.37 9.06
C LEU A 125 8.19 -9.52 8.71
N ALA A 126 7.61 -8.54 8.02
CA ALA A 126 6.21 -8.59 7.61
C ALA A 126 5.93 -9.78 6.70
N VAL A 127 6.79 -9.99 5.70
CA VAL A 127 6.65 -11.12 4.77
C VAL A 127 6.77 -12.44 5.52
N LYS A 128 7.77 -12.56 6.39
CA LYS A 128 7.97 -13.76 7.19
C LYS A 128 6.77 -14.05 8.09
N THR A 129 6.26 -13.02 8.75
CA THR A 129 5.11 -13.13 9.66
C THR A 129 3.86 -13.59 8.91
N LEU A 130 3.60 -13.01 7.74
CA LEU A 130 2.43 -13.38 6.95
C LEU A 130 2.54 -14.79 6.38
N LYS A 131 3.73 -15.19 5.95
CA LYS A 131 3.96 -16.56 5.49
C LYS A 131 3.72 -17.57 6.63
N ALA A 132 4.17 -17.25 7.84
CA ALA A 132 3.95 -18.11 9.00
C ALA A 132 2.45 -18.22 9.34
N ASP A 133 1.66 -17.21 9.01
CA ASP A 133 0.21 -17.19 9.18
C ASP A 133 -0.52 -17.77 7.96
N ARG A 134 0.20 -18.46 7.08
CA ARG A 134 -0.30 -19.19 5.92
C ARG A 134 -0.74 -18.32 4.74
N TRP A 135 -0.35 -17.05 4.71
CA TRP A 135 -0.57 -16.22 3.53
C TRP A 135 0.38 -16.65 2.42
N THR A 136 -0.10 -16.64 1.19
CA THR A 136 0.68 -17.02 0.02
C THR A 136 1.16 -15.78 -0.71
N PHE A 137 2.46 -15.68 -0.93
CA PHE A 137 3.04 -14.62 -1.75
C PHE A 137 3.27 -15.18 -3.15
N ALA A 138 2.81 -14.44 -4.15
CA ALA A 138 3.07 -14.80 -5.53
C ALA A 138 4.54 -14.55 -5.84
N SER A 139 5.12 -15.42 -6.66
CA SER A 139 6.53 -15.32 -7.04
C SER A 139 6.81 -14.18 -8.01
N THR A 140 5.78 -13.66 -8.64
CA THR A 140 5.93 -12.64 -9.67
C THR A 140 5.97 -11.25 -9.05
N VAL A 141 6.97 -10.47 -9.44
CA VAL A 141 7.05 -9.06 -9.07
C VAL A 141 6.19 -8.26 -10.04
N MET A 142 5.33 -7.44 -9.49
CA MET A 142 4.41 -6.63 -10.29
C MET A 142 5.11 -5.41 -10.87
#